data_b58764a29d9b858ca1effdef031257a0
#
_entry.id   b58764a29d9b858ca1effdef031257a0
#
_cell.length_a   1.000
_cell.length_b   1.000
_cell.length_c   1.000
_cell.angle_alpha   90.00
_cell.angle_beta   90.00
_cell.angle_gamma   90.00
#
_symmetry.space_group_name_H-M   'P 1'
#
loop_
_entity.id
_entity.type
_entity.pdbx_description
1 polymer ?
#
loop_
_entity_poly.entity_id
_entity_poly.type
_entity_poly.pdbx_seq_one_letter_code
_entity_poly.pdbx_strand_id
1 'polypeptide(L)'
;MTFYQELQLNQAGSKSLLKNSKTMKEKLYHAFVYMVKIAVTMVFCFAFVTASSIILGKDNSIVGVVVLLCVMVFRNADLGIHTVHSTWLLALFFVIMTVCPHLANQLSPLPALLINIAALAVLILFGCHNPFMFNQSTLVLGYLLLYGYDVSGKSYMLRIAGMAAGAAITCLVFYRNHKNRVFKRNMKAVIQEFDLFSSRTKRQL
;
A
#
# COMPACT_ATOMS: atom_id res chain seq x y z
N MET A 1 2.18 -26.87 -10.63
CA MET A 1 2.39 -25.40 -10.73
C MET A 1 3.86 -25.16 -11.06
N THR A 2 4.18 -24.27 -12.01
CA THR A 2 5.58 -23.94 -12.29
C THR A 2 6.13 -22.98 -11.24
N PHE A 3 7.46 -22.99 -11.02
CA PHE A 3 8.14 -22.07 -10.09
C PHE A 3 7.76 -20.61 -10.30
N TYR A 4 7.67 -20.18 -11.56
CA TYR A 4 7.29 -18.79 -11.92
C TYR A 4 5.85 -18.45 -11.55
N GLN A 5 4.92 -19.37 -11.74
CA GLN A 5 3.51 -19.18 -11.36
C GLN A 5 3.35 -19.06 -9.84
N GLU A 6 4.14 -19.81 -9.09
CA GLU A 6 4.13 -19.78 -7.63
C GLU A 6 4.73 -18.47 -7.07
N LEU A 7 5.79 -17.94 -7.72
CA LEU A 7 6.35 -16.64 -7.38
C LEU A 7 5.34 -15.49 -7.55
N GLN A 8 4.40 -15.60 -8.49
CA GLN A 8 3.38 -14.56 -8.74
C GLN A 8 2.18 -14.62 -7.78
N LEU A 9 2.03 -15.70 -7.01
CA LEU A 9 0.95 -15.80 -6.03
C LEU A 9 1.07 -14.70 -4.96
N ASN A 10 -0.08 -14.27 -4.41
CA ASN A 10 -0.08 -13.42 -3.22
C ASN A 10 0.37 -14.21 -1.97
N GLN A 11 0.63 -13.51 -0.86
CA GLN A 11 1.06 -14.16 0.40
C GLN A 11 0.07 -15.21 0.90
N ALA A 12 -1.24 -14.95 0.77
CA ALA A 12 -2.27 -15.88 1.19
C ALA A 12 -2.24 -17.16 0.34
N GLY A 13 -2.05 -17.04 -0.98
CA GLY A 13 -1.90 -18.17 -1.90
C GLY A 13 -0.67 -19.01 -1.59
N SER A 14 0.49 -18.39 -1.35
CA SER A 14 1.72 -19.11 -0.98
C SER A 14 1.58 -19.84 0.37
N LYS A 15 0.96 -19.20 1.37
CA LYS A 15 0.67 -19.84 2.67
C LYS A 15 -0.33 -21.00 2.54
N SER A 16 -1.35 -20.87 1.69
CA SER A 16 -2.33 -21.94 1.46
C SER A 16 -1.69 -23.15 0.79
N LEU A 17 -0.80 -22.96 -0.17
CA LEU A 17 -0.03 -24.05 -0.78
C LEU A 17 0.84 -24.79 0.25
N LEU A 18 1.54 -24.03 1.09
CA LEU A 18 2.37 -24.61 2.16
C LEU A 18 1.52 -25.43 3.16
N LYS A 19 0.31 -24.94 3.51
CA LYS A 19 -0.59 -25.62 4.44
C LYS A 19 -1.22 -26.88 3.84
N ASN A 20 -1.53 -26.86 2.54
CA ASN A 20 -2.23 -27.94 1.84
C ASN A 20 -1.28 -28.99 1.23
N SER A 21 0.03 -28.84 1.39
CA SER A 21 1.03 -29.81 0.90
C SER A 21 0.90 -31.14 1.63
N LYS A 22 0.75 -32.22 0.88
CA LYS A 22 0.57 -33.57 1.41
C LYS A 22 1.90 -34.28 1.71
N THR A 23 2.95 -33.94 0.97
CA THR A 23 4.27 -34.60 1.06
C THR A 23 5.32 -33.63 1.63
N MET A 24 6.25 -34.14 2.45
CA MET A 24 7.35 -33.32 3.01
C MET A 24 8.21 -32.66 1.92
N LYS A 25 8.42 -33.34 0.78
CA LYS A 25 9.16 -32.78 -0.37
C LYS A 25 8.44 -31.58 -0.99
N GLU A 26 7.12 -31.67 -1.17
CA GLU A 26 6.30 -30.54 -1.66
C GLU A 26 6.32 -29.36 -0.69
N LYS A 27 6.19 -29.65 0.60
CA LYS A 27 6.24 -28.62 1.64
C LYS A 27 7.58 -27.89 1.66
N LEU A 28 8.69 -28.62 1.53
CA LEU A 28 10.02 -28.03 1.47
C LEU A 28 10.21 -27.18 0.20
N TYR A 29 9.71 -27.64 -0.94
CA TYR A 29 9.75 -26.90 -2.19
C TYR A 29 8.97 -25.58 -2.09
N HIS A 30 7.73 -25.61 -1.61
CA HIS A 30 6.91 -24.41 -1.42
C HIS A 30 7.50 -23.46 -0.38
N ALA A 31 8.11 -23.97 0.68
CA ALA A 31 8.85 -23.17 1.66
C ALA A 31 10.07 -22.48 1.02
N PHE A 32 10.82 -23.18 0.19
CA PHE A 32 11.96 -22.60 -0.53
C PHE A 32 11.52 -21.48 -1.49
N VAL A 33 10.47 -21.72 -2.30
CA VAL A 33 9.92 -20.69 -3.20
C VAL A 33 9.46 -19.46 -2.42
N TYR A 34 8.82 -19.68 -1.26
CA TYR A 34 8.39 -18.59 -0.38
C TYR A 34 9.57 -17.80 0.20
N MET A 35 10.66 -18.48 0.61
CA MET A 35 11.89 -17.82 1.07
C MET A 35 12.55 -17.00 -0.04
N VAL A 36 12.67 -17.54 -1.25
CA VAL A 36 13.20 -16.80 -2.42
C VAL A 36 12.37 -15.55 -2.68
N LYS A 37 11.04 -15.63 -2.60
CA LYS A 37 10.15 -14.48 -2.77
C LYS A 37 10.39 -13.41 -1.72
N ILE A 38 10.55 -13.78 -0.45
CA ILE A 38 10.88 -12.85 0.64
C ILE A 38 12.23 -12.19 0.36
N ALA A 39 13.24 -12.97 0.00
CA ALA A 39 14.59 -12.47 -0.28
C ALA A 39 14.60 -11.43 -1.43
N VAL A 40 13.92 -11.75 -2.55
CA VAL A 40 13.77 -10.81 -3.68
C VAL A 40 13.07 -9.53 -3.25
N THR A 41 12.01 -9.63 -2.44
CA THR A 41 11.31 -8.44 -1.93
C THR A 41 12.21 -7.61 -1.02
N MET A 42 13.00 -8.25 -0.14
CA MET A 42 13.95 -7.54 0.73
C MET A 42 15.02 -6.82 -0.07
N VAL A 43 15.63 -7.47 -1.06
CA VAL A 43 16.63 -6.85 -1.94
C VAL A 43 16.04 -5.64 -2.66
N PHE A 44 14.82 -5.76 -3.17
CA PHE A 44 14.12 -4.64 -3.80
C PHE A 44 13.89 -3.47 -2.82
N CYS A 45 13.46 -3.75 -1.58
CA CYS A 45 13.26 -2.73 -0.56
C CYS A 45 14.57 -2.00 -0.23
N PHE A 46 15.65 -2.74 -0.02
CA PHE A 46 16.98 -2.15 0.23
C PHE A 46 17.47 -1.31 -0.93
N ALA A 47 17.37 -1.81 -2.15
CA ALA A 47 17.77 -1.07 -3.35
C ALA A 47 16.97 0.23 -3.50
N PHE A 48 15.65 0.19 -3.27
CA PHE A 48 14.79 1.37 -3.36
C PHE A 48 15.14 2.42 -2.31
N VAL A 49 15.30 2.02 -1.04
CA VAL A 49 15.67 2.95 0.05
C VAL A 49 17.05 3.54 -0.16
N THR A 50 18.02 2.72 -0.61
CA THR A 50 19.38 3.19 -0.92
C THR A 50 19.36 4.19 -2.08
N ALA A 51 18.65 3.90 -3.16
CA ALA A 51 18.49 4.82 -4.29
C ALA A 51 17.84 6.13 -3.86
N SER A 52 16.78 6.07 -3.04
CA SER A 52 16.12 7.25 -2.47
C SER A 52 17.07 8.07 -1.60
N SER A 53 17.90 7.42 -0.78
CA SER A 53 18.91 8.08 0.06
C SER A 53 20.01 8.78 -0.76
N ILE A 54 20.40 8.21 -1.90
CA ILE A 54 21.38 8.82 -2.81
C ILE A 54 20.79 10.07 -3.49
N ILE A 55 19.53 9.99 -3.93
CA ILE A 55 18.87 11.08 -4.68
C ILE A 55 18.44 12.23 -3.75
N LEU A 56 17.83 11.91 -2.61
CA LEU A 56 17.23 12.90 -1.68
C LEU A 56 18.19 13.33 -0.56
N GLY A 57 19.37 12.71 -0.47
CA GLY A 57 20.31 12.90 0.63
C GLY A 57 20.02 11.99 1.83
N LYS A 58 21.06 11.78 2.65
CA LYS A 58 21.01 10.85 3.80
C LYS A 58 19.92 11.22 4.82
N ASP A 59 19.71 12.53 5.04
CA ASP A 59 18.69 13.03 5.98
C ASP A 59 17.26 12.71 5.55
N ASN A 60 17.04 12.45 4.26
CA ASN A 60 15.75 12.12 3.67
C ASN A 60 15.58 10.64 3.31
N SER A 61 16.46 9.76 3.76
CA SER A 61 16.36 8.31 3.54
C SER A 61 15.02 7.73 4.04
N ILE A 62 14.48 8.34 5.10
CA ILE A 62 13.18 7.97 5.69
C ILE A 62 12.01 8.14 4.70
N VAL A 63 12.09 9.10 3.77
CA VAL A 63 11.09 9.31 2.73
C VAL A 63 10.94 8.06 1.85
N GLY A 64 12.09 7.46 1.47
CA GLY A 64 12.09 6.21 0.70
C GLY A 64 11.37 5.08 1.42
N VAL A 65 11.58 4.95 2.74
CA VAL A 65 10.90 3.95 3.57
C VAL A 65 9.39 4.19 3.59
N VAL A 66 8.96 5.43 3.87
CA VAL A 66 7.54 5.79 3.94
C VAL A 66 6.83 5.59 2.60
N VAL A 67 7.44 6.04 1.50
CA VAL A 67 6.90 5.85 0.15
C VAL A 67 6.75 4.36 -0.16
N LEU A 68 7.77 3.56 0.14
CA LEU A 68 7.73 2.11 -0.09
C LEU A 68 6.62 1.44 0.71
N LEU A 69 6.46 1.78 1.98
CA LEU A 69 5.39 1.29 2.83
C LEU A 69 4.01 1.66 2.25
N CYS A 70 3.83 2.91 1.82
CA CYS A 70 2.60 3.36 1.18
C CYS A 70 2.31 2.58 -0.11
N VAL A 71 3.30 2.40 -1.00
CA VAL A 71 3.14 1.62 -2.24
C VAL A 71 2.71 0.18 -1.93
N MET A 72 3.34 -0.47 -0.94
CA MET A 72 3.02 -1.86 -0.56
C MET A 72 1.60 -2.00 -0.02
N VAL A 73 1.14 -1.06 0.79
CA VAL A 73 -0.21 -1.05 1.38
C VAL A 73 -1.25 -0.75 0.30
N PHE A 74 -1.06 0.35 -0.43
CA PHE A 74 -2.07 0.81 -1.39
C PHE A 74 -2.14 -0.05 -2.65
N ARG A 75 -1.08 -0.77 -3.01
CA ARG A 75 -1.12 -1.74 -4.11
C ARG A 75 -2.28 -2.74 -3.95
N ASN A 76 -2.61 -3.12 -2.72
CA ASN A 76 -3.60 -4.14 -2.42
C ASN A 76 -4.89 -3.58 -1.80
N ALA A 77 -4.95 -2.29 -1.51
CA ALA A 77 -6.11 -1.65 -0.92
C ALA A 77 -7.27 -1.54 -1.93
N ASP A 78 -8.48 -1.80 -1.46
CA ASP A 78 -9.71 -1.46 -2.17
C ASP A 78 -10.52 -0.55 -1.24
N LEU A 79 -10.63 0.72 -1.61
CA LEU A 79 -11.32 1.72 -0.81
C LEU A 79 -12.84 1.70 -1.02
N GLY A 80 -13.35 0.84 -1.92
CA GLY A 80 -14.79 0.73 -2.20
C GLY A 80 -15.41 1.96 -2.87
N ILE A 81 -14.62 3.01 -3.15
CA ILE A 81 -15.01 4.28 -3.73
C ILE A 81 -14.57 4.33 -5.20
N HIS A 82 -15.14 5.26 -5.98
CA HIS A 82 -14.71 5.47 -7.35
C HIS A 82 -13.22 5.76 -7.47
N THR A 83 -12.55 5.20 -8.47
CA THR A 83 -11.08 5.20 -8.62
C THR A 83 -10.47 6.60 -8.53
N VAL A 84 -11.12 7.61 -9.11
CA VAL A 84 -10.64 9.00 -9.09
C VAL A 84 -10.66 9.58 -7.67
N HIS A 85 -11.76 9.39 -6.94
CA HIS A 85 -11.88 9.88 -5.55
C HIS A 85 -10.88 9.19 -4.63
N SER A 86 -10.68 7.87 -4.82
CA SER A 86 -9.67 7.11 -4.07
C SER A 86 -8.25 7.62 -4.33
N THR A 87 -7.94 8.02 -5.57
CA THR A 87 -6.63 8.58 -5.92
C THR A 87 -6.41 9.96 -5.29
N TRP A 88 -7.43 10.81 -5.28
CA TRP A 88 -7.37 12.10 -4.58
C TRP A 88 -7.20 11.95 -3.07
N LEU A 89 -7.91 11.01 -2.46
CA LEU A 89 -7.76 10.70 -1.04
C LEU A 89 -6.34 10.25 -0.71
N LEU A 90 -5.76 9.44 -1.59
CA LEU A 90 -4.38 8.98 -1.46
C LEU A 90 -3.38 10.15 -1.52
N ALA A 91 -3.56 11.06 -2.47
CA ALA A 91 -2.74 12.26 -2.57
C ALA A 91 -2.86 13.13 -1.31
N LEU A 92 -4.07 13.27 -0.76
CA LEU A 92 -4.30 13.97 0.50
C LEU A 92 -3.53 13.36 1.67
N PHE A 93 -3.46 12.02 1.76
CA PHE A 93 -2.66 11.35 2.80
C PHE A 93 -1.18 11.72 2.71
N PHE A 94 -0.61 11.78 1.51
CA PHE A 94 0.76 12.20 1.34
C PHE A 94 0.98 13.66 1.75
N VAL A 95 0.03 14.55 1.46
CA VAL A 95 0.08 15.96 1.90
C VAL A 95 0.06 16.03 3.43
N ILE A 96 -0.85 15.34 4.09
CA ILE A 96 -0.96 15.32 5.56
C ILE A 96 0.34 14.79 6.18
N MET A 97 0.87 13.66 5.67
CA MET A 97 2.12 13.08 6.17
C MET A 97 3.35 13.95 5.93
N THR A 98 3.32 14.86 4.95
CA THR A 98 4.45 15.75 4.66
C THR A 98 4.39 17.03 5.46
N VAL A 99 3.21 17.64 5.55
CA VAL A 99 3.02 18.99 6.11
C VAL A 99 2.81 18.96 7.61
N CYS A 100 1.93 18.08 8.10
CA CYS A 100 1.55 18.09 9.52
C CYS A 100 2.70 17.77 10.48
N PRO A 101 3.60 16.79 10.22
CA PRO A 101 4.73 16.52 11.09
C PRO A 101 5.67 17.71 11.21
N HIS A 102 5.96 18.38 10.09
CA HIS A 102 6.85 19.53 10.04
C HIS A 102 6.25 20.73 10.79
N LEU A 103 4.97 21.03 10.57
CA LEU A 103 4.26 22.08 11.30
C LEU A 103 4.21 21.81 12.81
N ALA A 104 3.94 20.57 13.20
CA ALA A 104 3.89 20.21 14.61
C ALA A 104 5.24 20.36 15.31
N ASN A 105 6.35 20.08 14.61
CA ASN A 105 7.70 20.25 15.18
C ASN A 105 8.14 21.73 15.30
N GLN A 106 7.50 22.65 14.55
CA GLN A 106 7.82 24.09 14.62
C GLN A 106 6.98 24.85 15.65
N LEU A 107 5.88 24.26 16.13
CA LEU A 107 4.93 24.92 17.03
C LEU A 107 5.21 24.57 18.51
N SER A 108 4.63 25.39 19.38
CA SER A 108 4.62 25.11 20.83
C SER A 108 3.85 23.80 21.14
N PRO A 109 4.08 23.14 22.30
CA PRO A 109 3.59 21.78 22.57
C PRO A 109 2.07 21.62 22.46
N LEU A 110 1.26 22.62 22.86
CA LEU A 110 -0.19 22.53 22.82
C LEU A 110 -0.77 22.51 21.40
N PRO A 111 -0.47 23.47 20.49
CA PRO A 111 -0.94 23.37 19.11
C PRO A 111 -0.31 22.22 18.36
N ALA A 112 0.94 21.83 18.65
CA ALA A 112 1.55 20.64 18.09
C ALA A 112 0.76 19.37 18.39
N LEU A 113 0.30 19.21 19.64
CA LEU A 113 -0.54 18.09 20.06
C LEU A 113 -1.86 18.05 19.28
N LEU A 114 -2.53 19.20 19.12
CA LEU A 114 -3.79 19.27 18.37
C LEU A 114 -3.61 18.91 16.91
N ILE A 115 -2.56 19.37 16.23
CA ILE A 115 -2.24 19.02 14.85
C ILE A 115 -1.99 17.52 14.72
N ASN A 116 -1.20 16.93 15.63
CA ASN A 116 -0.89 15.51 15.61
C ASN A 116 -2.16 14.66 15.83
N ILE A 117 -3.02 15.02 16.78
CA ILE A 117 -4.29 14.33 17.00
C ILE A 117 -5.20 14.43 15.78
N ALA A 118 -5.35 15.63 15.20
CA ALA A 118 -6.17 15.82 14.02
C ALA A 118 -5.64 15.03 12.80
N ALA A 119 -4.33 15.09 12.53
CA ALA A 119 -3.70 14.36 11.44
C ALA A 119 -3.87 12.84 11.59
N LEU A 120 -3.59 12.31 12.78
CA LEU A 120 -3.74 10.88 13.07
C LEU A 120 -5.21 10.45 13.00
N ALA A 121 -6.15 11.26 13.52
CA ALA A 121 -7.58 10.98 13.42
C ALA A 121 -8.03 10.90 11.96
N VAL A 122 -7.59 11.84 11.11
CA VAL A 122 -7.90 11.80 9.67
C VAL A 122 -7.33 10.55 9.02
N LEU A 123 -6.05 10.22 9.26
CA LEU A 123 -5.40 9.04 8.68
C LEU A 123 -6.09 7.74 9.10
N ILE A 124 -6.56 7.65 10.35
CA ILE A 124 -7.24 6.47 10.87
C ILE A 124 -8.68 6.40 10.34
N LEU A 125 -9.47 7.48 10.44
CA LEU A 125 -10.88 7.48 10.08
C LEU A 125 -11.10 7.20 8.59
N PHE A 126 -10.31 7.80 7.72
CA PHE A 126 -10.38 7.51 6.29
C PHE A 126 -9.91 6.11 5.92
N GLY A 127 -9.02 5.51 6.74
CA GLY A 127 -8.63 4.11 6.60
C GLY A 127 -9.69 3.12 7.09
N CYS A 128 -10.61 3.52 7.98
CA CYS A 128 -11.65 2.66 8.56
C CYS A 128 -12.78 2.28 7.59
N HIS A 129 -12.87 2.91 6.42
CA HIS A 129 -13.97 2.68 5.48
C HIS A 129 -14.01 1.24 4.93
N ASN A 130 -12.91 0.49 5.02
CA ASN A 130 -12.89 -0.92 4.65
C ASN A 130 -11.99 -1.74 5.61
N PRO A 131 -12.55 -2.25 6.74
CA PRO A 131 -11.78 -2.84 7.84
C PRO A 131 -11.01 -4.12 7.45
N PHE A 132 -11.35 -4.78 6.35
CA PHE A 132 -10.75 -6.06 5.97
C PHE A 132 -9.48 -5.98 5.12
N MET A 133 -9.16 -4.81 4.52
CA MET A 133 -8.09 -4.72 3.52
C MET A 133 -7.06 -3.63 3.79
N PHE A 134 -7.28 -2.74 4.73
CA PHE A 134 -6.44 -1.56 4.93
C PHE A 134 -5.64 -1.64 6.23
N ASN A 135 -4.32 -1.68 6.12
CA ASN A 135 -3.43 -1.65 7.28
C ASN A 135 -3.15 -0.20 7.70
N GLN A 136 -4.03 0.37 8.52
CA GLN A 136 -3.95 1.74 9.03
C GLN A 136 -2.68 1.99 9.82
N SER A 137 -2.19 0.99 10.55
CA SER A 137 -0.96 1.09 11.33
C SER A 137 0.25 1.49 10.50
N THR A 138 0.26 1.16 9.20
CA THR A 138 1.35 1.54 8.30
C THR A 138 1.36 3.04 7.99
N LEU A 139 0.18 3.67 7.82
CA LEU A 139 0.08 5.12 7.63
C LEU A 139 0.48 5.88 8.89
N VAL A 140 -0.01 5.43 10.04
CA VAL A 140 0.36 5.98 11.34
C VAL A 140 1.87 5.85 11.57
N LEU A 141 2.45 4.67 11.27
CA LEU A 141 3.90 4.46 11.35
C LEU A 141 4.66 5.41 10.42
N GLY A 142 4.22 5.57 9.18
CA GLY A 142 4.81 6.51 8.22
C GLY A 142 4.77 7.95 8.73
N TYR A 143 3.65 8.37 9.31
CA TYR A 143 3.51 9.69 9.93
C TYR A 143 4.48 9.88 11.10
N LEU A 144 4.55 8.91 12.03
CA LEU A 144 5.43 8.96 13.18
C LEU A 144 6.91 8.97 12.80
N LEU A 145 7.29 8.22 11.76
CA LEU A 145 8.64 8.24 11.21
C LEU A 145 9.02 9.63 10.68
N LEU A 146 8.14 10.28 9.94
CA LEU A 146 8.37 11.64 9.42
C LEU A 146 8.37 12.69 10.53
N TYR A 147 7.58 12.49 11.58
CA TYR A 147 7.56 13.35 12.76
C TYR A 147 8.86 13.24 13.58
N GLY A 148 9.34 12.00 13.80
CA GLY A 148 10.56 11.75 14.58
C GLY A 148 11.86 12.15 13.89
N TYR A 149 11.85 12.20 12.55
CA TYR A 149 13.02 12.60 11.74
C TYR A 149 12.72 13.88 10.97
N ASP A 150 12.40 14.94 11.69
CA ASP A 150 12.18 16.23 11.04
C ASP A 150 13.45 16.84 10.47
N VAL A 151 13.32 17.57 9.38
CA VAL A 151 14.42 18.28 8.70
C VAL A 151 13.97 19.69 8.34
N SER A 152 14.93 20.60 8.24
CA SER A 152 14.68 22.01 7.96
C SER A 152 15.43 22.50 6.71
N GLY A 153 15.06 23.67 6.23
CA GLY A 153 15.74 24.35 5.13
C GLY A 153 15.71 23.58 3.82
N LYS A 154 16.86 23.45 3.17
CA LYS A 154 16.99 22.77 1.85
C LYS A 154 16.60 21.29 1.90
N SER A 155 16.90 20.61 3.01
CA SER A 155 16.53 19.19 3.18
C SER A 155 15.01 19.00 3.25
N TYR A 156 14.27 19.97 3.79
CA TYR A 156 12.79 19.93 3.77
C TYR A 156 12.22 20.09 2.36
N MET A 157 12.78 20.96 1.53
CA MET A 157 12.36 21.08 0.12
C MET A 157 12.57 19.77 -0.65
N LEU A 158 13.71 19.10 -0.43
CA LEU A 158 13.98 17.77 -1.00
C LEU A 158 12.99 16.72 -0.47
N ARG A 159 12.59 16.82 0.80
CA ARG A 159 11.55 15.96 1.39
C ARG A 159 10.21 16.13 0.70
N ILE A 160 9.76 17.38 0.49
CA ILE A 160 8.51 17.68 -0.24
C ILE A 160 8.58 17.10 -1.65
N ALA A 161 9.69 17.32 -2.37
CA ALA A 161 9.86 16.78 -3.73
C ALA A 161 9.82 15.24 -3.73
N GLY A 162 10.50 14.60 -2.80
CA GLY A 162 10.52 13.14 -2.64
C GLY A 162 9.15 12.57 -2.30
N MET A 163 8.41 13.20 -1.39
CA MET A 163 7.03 12.80 -1.03
C MET A 163 6.06 13.03 -2.19
N ALA A 164 6.19 14.13 -2.94
CA ALA A 164 5.38 14.39 -4.13
C ALA A 164 5.63 13.34 -5.24
N ALA A 165 6.90 13.00 -5.50
CA ALA A 165 7.26 11.92 -6.42
C ALA A 165 6.72 10.56 -5.93
N GLY A 166 6.86 10.28 -4.64
CA GLY A 166 6.31 9.08 -4.00
C GLY A 166 4.77 9.00 -4.11
N ALA A 167 4.09 10.12 -3.90
CA ALA A 167 2.64 10.23 -4.10
C ALA A 167 2.26 9.92 -5.55
N ALA A 168 2.95 10.51 -6.52
CA ALA A 168 2.70 10.26 -7.95
C ALA A 168 2.88 8.78 -8.31
N ILE A 169 3.98 8.14 -7.87
CA ILE A 169 4.25 6.72 -8.09
C ILE A 169 3.15 5.86 -7.45
N THR A 170 2.80 6.14 -6.19
CA THR A 170 1.79 5.38 -5.44
C THR A 170 0.41 5.52 -6.08
N CYS A 171 0.01 6.74 -6.46
CA CYS A 171 -1.24 7.01 -7.16
C CYS A 171 -1.31 6.29 -8.51
N LEU A 172 -0.23 6.27 -9.27
CA LEU A 172 -0.16 5.60 -10.57
C LEU A 172 -0.28 4.07 -10.42
N VAL A 173 0.45 3.48 -9.47
CA VAL A 173 0.38 2.04 -9.16
C VAL A 173 -1.03 1.67 -8.69
N PHE A 174 -1.60 2.47 -7.78
CA PHE A 174 -2.96 2.27 -7.28
C PHE A 174 -3.99 2.36 -8.40
N TYR A 175 -3.96 3.41 -9.21
CA TYR A 175 -4.90 3.65 -10.30
C TYR A 175 -4.92 2.48 -11.29
N ARG A 176 -3.75 2.01 -11.73
CA ARG A 176 -3.64 0.84 -12.64
C ARG A 176 -4.22 -0.43 -12.02
N ASN A 177 -3.89 -0.69 -10.76
CA ASN A 177 -4.34 -1.91 -10.09
C ASN A 177 -5.84 -1.86 -9.75
N HIS A 178 -6.34 -0.71 -9.30
CA HIS A 178 -7.75 -0.53 -8.95
C HIS A 178 -8.66 -0.61 -10.19
N LYS A 179 -8.28 0.03 -11.29
CA LYS A 179 -9.00 -0.06 -12.57
C LYS A 179 -9.15 -1.52 -13.03
N ASN A 180 -8.09 -2.30 -12.95
CA ASN A 180 -8.12 -3.71 -13.33
C ASN A 180 -9.00 -4.57 -12.40
N ARG A 181 -9.07 -4.23 -11.11
CA ARG A 181 -9.93 -4.94 -10.14
C ARG A 181 -11.40 -4.61 -10.33
N VAL A 182 -11.74 -3.35 -10.53
CA VAL A 182 -13.11 -2.90 -10.81
C VAL A 182 -13.63 -3.59 -12.08
N PHE A 183 -12.82 -3.64 -13.12
CA PHE A 183 -13.14 -4.34 -14.36
C PHE A 183 -13.43 -5.83 -14.11
N LYS A 184 -12.55 -6.53 -13.39
CA LYS A 184 -12.73 -7.96 -13.06
C LYS A 184 -13.97 -8.22 -12.19
N ARG A 185 -14.28 -7.31 -11.25
CA ARG A 185 -15.48 -7.41 -10.41
C ARG A 185 -16.75 -7.25 -11.22
N ASN A 186 -16.79 -6.25 -12.09
CA ASN A 186 -17.95 -6.03 -12.96
C ASN A 186 -18.16 -7.18 -13.94
N MET A 187 -17.09 -7.73 -14.52
CA MET A 187 -17.18 -8.93 -15.38
C MET A 187 -17.74 -10.14 -14.62
N LYS A 188 -17.30 -10.38 -13.38
CA LYS A 188 -17.85 -11.47 -12.57
C LYS A 188 -19.33 -11.28 -12.25
N ALA A 189 -19.76 -10.07 -11.94
CA ALA A 189 -21.17 -9.76 -11.69
C ALA A 189 -22.03 -10.03 -12.94
N VAL A 190 -21.58 -9.58 -14.11
CA VAL A 190 -22.27 -9.83 -15.39
C VAL A 190 -22.36 -11.32 -15.69
N ILE A 191 -21.29 -12.10 -15.48
CA ILE A 191 -21.30 -13.56 -15.68
C ILE A 191 -22.29 -14.22 -14.71
N GLN A 192 -22.34 -13.83 -13.44
CA GLN A 192 -23.28 -14.37 -12.47
C GLN A 192 -24.73 -14.07 -12.84
N GLU A 193 -25.02 -12.84 -13.29
CA GLU A 193 -26.36 -12.49 -13.77
C GLU A 193 -26.76 -13.30 -14.99
N PHE A 194 -25.84 -13.53 -15.93
CA PHE A 194 -26.08 -14.34 -17.11
C PHE A 194 -26.35 -15.80 -16.76
N ASP A 195 -25.58 -16.37 -15.82
CA ASP A 195 -25.79 -17.74 -15.33
C ASP A 195 -27.14 -17.90 -14.63
N LEU A 196 -27.54 -16.90 -13.83
CA LEU A 196 -28.86 -16.88 -13.19
C LEU A 196 -29.99 -16.79 -14.21
N PHE A 197 -29.83 -15.96 -15.24
CA PHE A 197 -30.80 -15.85 -16.34
C PHE A 197 -30.95 -17.18 -17.08
N SER A 198 -29.83 -17.77 -17.49
CA SER A 198 -29.78 -19.07 -18.17
C SER A 198 -30.45 -20.20 -17.35
N SER A 199 -30.18 -20.22 -16.05
CA SER A 199 -30.79 -21.23 -15.15
C SER A 199 -32.30 -21.04 -14.95
N ARG A 200 -32.82 -19.80 -14.98
CA ARG A 200 -34.25 -19.50 -14.94
C ARG A 200 -34.95 -19.94 -16.24
N THR A 201 -34.36 -19.67 -17.38
CA THR A 201 -34.89 -20.07 -18.69
C THR A 201 -34.98 -21.60 -18.82
N LYS A 202 -33.99 -22.34 -18.32
CA LYS A 202 -34.00 -23.80 -18.31
C LYS A 202 -35.05 -24.43 -17.38
N ARG A 203 -35.58 -23.69 -16.38
CA ARG A 203 -36.65 -24.15 -15.50
C ARG A 203 -38.04 -23.87 -16.03
N GLN A 204 -38.14 -23.06 -17.08
CA GLN A 204 -39.44 -22.70 -17.70
C GLN A 204 -39.70 -23.50 -18.99
N LEU A 205 -38.76 -24.30 -19.47
CA LEU A 205 -38.84 -25.29 -20.54
C LEU A 205 -39.00 -26.69 -19.95
#